data_f068630033d4076ed5e981f04cda5a65
#
_entry.id   f068630033d4076ed5e981f04cda5a65
#
_cell.length_a   1.000
_cell.length_b   1.000
_cell.length_c   1.000
_cell.angle_alpha   90.00
_cell.angle_beta   90.00
_cell.angle_gamma   90.00
#
_symmetry.space_group_name_H-M   'P 1'
#
loop_
_entity.id
_entity.type
_entity.pdbx_description
1 polymer ?
#
loop_
_entity_poly.entity_id
_entity_poly.type
_entity_poly.pdbx_seq_one_letter_code
_entity_poly.pdbx_strand_id
1 'polypeptide(L)'
;MKHYDSIPRIQDDGTLNGDMVWGYNKLDGQNFCVTYKPKTDKFGPFGSRTITVDENSEQFGNTVKYFLNKGYEDILAIKVKQNSGKGEVFNNVEEITFFFEWYGENSFAGKHQEGDEMHLALIDVFIKKKGYIEPKEYERIFRNTSIEMPELIYKGPLDSEIISKIQNNDWTQEGCEFPTVKEGVVFKRSTLLKGQRRPSVKVKTKWWLEKLHSMYSEEECKKLE
;
A
#
# COMPACT_ATOMS: atom_id res chain seq x y z
N MET A 1 -8.37 0.93 -16.04
CA MET A 1 -7.41 0.93 -14.91
C MET A 1 -8.01 0.21 -13.71
N LYS A 2 -7.25 -0.59 -12.98
CA LYS A 2 -7.68 -1.20 -11.72
C LYS A 2 -7.53 -0.17 -10.60
N HIS A 3 -8.59 0.04 -9.81
CA HIS A 3 -8.54 0.83 -8.58
C HIS A 3 -8.16 -0.05 -7.40
N TYR A 4 -7.51 0.54 -6.38
CA TYR A 4 -7.11 -0.18 -5.18
C TYR A 4 -8.34 -0.55 -4.34
N ASP A 5 -8.41 -1.83 -3.98
CA ASP A 5 -9.54 -2.33 -3.20
C ASP A 5 -9.53 -1.77 -1.76
N SER A 6 -10.71 -1.51 -1.21
CA SER A 6 -10.82 -1.20 0.21
C SER A 6 -10.38 -2.42 1.03
N ILE A 7 -9.53 -2.18 2.04
CA ILE A 7 -9.05 -3.21 2.97
C ILE A 7 -9.94 -3.17 4.21
N PRO A 8 -10.65 -4.27 4.55
CA PRO A 8 -11.50 -4.32 5.74
C PRO A 8 -10.66 -4.26 7.02
N ARG A 9 -11.26 -3.80 8.11
CA ARG A 9 -10.68 -3.93 9.46
C ARG A 9 -10.75 -5.37 9.90
N ILE A 10 -9.81 -5.80 10.74
CA ILE A 10 -9.78 -7.17 11.28
C ILE A 10 -11.04 -7.51 12.07
N GLN A 11 -11.66 -6.53 12.71
CA GLN A 11 -12.92 -6.70 13.45
C GLN A 11 -14.10 -7.02 12.54
N ASP A 12 -14.07 -6.54 11.29
CA ASP A 12 -15.14 -6.71 10.30
C ASP A 12 -14.93 -7.97 9.44
N ASP A 13 -13.69 -8.45 9.36
CA ASP A 13 -13.29 -9.59 8.53
C ASP A 13 -12.22 -10.44 9.22
N GLY A 14 -12.65 -11.49 9.92
CA GLY A 14 -11.77 -12.45 10.59
C GLY A 14 -11.13 -13.51 9.68
N THR A 15 -11.22 -13.38 8.37
CA THR A 15 -10.80 -14.42 7.41
C THR A 15 -9.30 -14.76 7.44
N LEU A 16 -8.45 -13.91 8.04
CA LEU A 16 -7.00 -14.15 8.14
C LEU A 16 -6.54 -14.71 9.49
N ASN A 17 -7.44 -14.95 10.45
CA ASN A 17 -7.06 -15.51 11.74
C ASN A 17 -6.40 -16.89 11.59
N GLY A 18 -5.17 -17.03 12.10
CA GLY A 18 -4.35 -18.22 11.99
C GLY A 18 -3.59 -18.39 10.67
N ASP A 19 -3.85 -17.55 9.68
CA ASP A 19 -3.12 -17.59 8.41
C ASP A 19 -1.70 -17.02 8.54
N MET A 20 -0.79 -17.54 7.73
CA MET A 20 0.53 -16.93 7.54
C MET A 20 0.40 -15.62 6.75
N VAL A 21 0.81 -14.52 7.36
CA VAL A 21 0.67 -13.17 6.80
C VAL A 21 1.99 -12.40 6.78
N TRP A 22 1.99 -11.35 5.97
CA TRP A 22 3.02 -10.31 5.94
C TRP A 22 2.35 -9.00 6.34
N GLY A 23 2.81 -8.40 7.43
CA GLY A 23 2.30 -7.15 7.98
C GLY A 23 3.19 -5.98 7.61
N TYR A 24 2.63 -5.00 6.91
CA TYR A 24 3.33 -3.80 6.47
C TYR A 24 2.83 -2.58 7.23
N ASN A 25 3.75 -1.68 7.57
CA ASN A 25 3.39 -0.38 8.14
C ASN A 25 2.33 0.30 7.25
N LYS A 26 1.23 0.70 7.86
CA LYS A 26 0.17 1.42 7.16
C LYS A 26 0.50 2.90 7.14
N LEU A 27 0.89 3.37 5.96
CA LEU A 27 1.14 4.78 5.72
C LEU A 27 -0.17 5.56 5.66
N ASP A 28 -0.20 6.72 6.30
CA ASP A 28 -1.36 7.60 6.32
C ASP A 28 -1.27 8.64 5.20
N GLY A 29 -1.89 8.37 4.09
CA GLY A 29 -1.79 9.19 2.90
C GLY A 29 -2.95 9.02 1.94
N GLN A 30 -2.68 9.26 0.66
CA GLN A 30 -3.64 9.15 -0.42
C GLN A 30 -3.18 8.13 -1.45
N ASN A 31 -4.09 7.26 -1.86
CA ASN A 31 -3.79 6.24 -2.85
C ASN A 31 -3.57 6.86 -4.24
N PHE A 32 -2.45 6.49 -4.84
CA PHE A 32 -2.09 6.80 -6.22
C PHE A 32 -1.78 5.51 -6.97
N CYS A 33 -2.11 5.44 -8.25
CA CYS A 33 -1.79 4.27 -9.06
C CYS A 33 -1.40 4.65 -10.48
N VAL A 34 -0.64 3.76 -11.11
CA VAL A 34 -0.25 3.86 -12.50
C VAL A 34 -0.36 2.51 -13.19
N THR A 35 -0.88 2.51 -14.40
CA THR A 35 -0.95 1.31 -15.25
C THR A 35 0.28 1.26 -16.16
N TYR A 36 0.88 0.08 -16.30
CA TYR A 36 1.96 -0.20 -17.24
C TYR A 36 1.58 -1.32 -18.20
N LYS A 37 1.87 -1.12 -19.48
CA LYS A 37 1.63 -2.10 -20.55
C LYS A 37 2.98 -2.59 -21.13
N PRO A 38 3.51 -3.74 -20.68
CA PRO A 38 4.86 -4.20 -21.07
C PRO A 38 5.08 -4.35 -22.57
N LYS A 39 4.05 -4.75 -23.34
CA LYS A 39 4.15 -4.94 -24.80
C LYS A 39 4.43 -3.65 -25.57
N THR A 40 3.99 -2.51 -25.06
CA THR A 40 4.14 -1.20 -25.70
C THR A 40 5.10 -0.31 -24.95
N ASP A 41 5.61 -0.77 -23.83
CA ASP A 41 6.49 -0.03 -22.91
C ASP A 41 5.91 1.34 -22.53
N LYS A 42 4.62 1.36 -22.18
CA LYS A 42 3.90 2.62 -21.86
C LYS A 42 3.31 2.60 -20.48
N PHE A 43 3.57 3.68 -19.74
CA PHE A 43 2.90 4.01 -18.50
C PHE A 43 1.66 4.89 -18.74
N GLY A 44 0.71 4.80 -17.83
CA GLY A 44 -0.56 5.53 -17.90
C GLY A 44 -1.74 4.63 -18.32
N PRO A 45 -2.94 5.01 -17.92
CA PRO A 45 -3.26 6.21 -17.15
C PRO A 45 -2.75 6.18 -15.72
N PHE A 46 -2.57 7.38 -15.14
CA PHE A 46 -2.41 7.58 -13.71
C PHE A 46 -3.78 7.77 -13.05
N GLY A 47 -3.88 7.52 -11.75
CA GLY A 47 -5.13 7.70 -11.05
C GLY A 47 -5.02 7.63 -9.53
N SER A 48 -6.14 7.94 -8.89
CA SER A 48 -6.37 7.68 -7.48
C SER A 48 -7.36 6.52 -7.30
N ARG A 49 -7.92 6.37 -6.11
CA ARG A 49 -8.95 5.35 -5.86
C ARG A 49 -10.19 5.52 -6.75
N THR A 50 -10.53 6.74 -7.15
CA THR A 50 -11.82 7.06 -7.80
C THR A 50 -11.70 7.79 -9.13
N ILE A 51 -10.59 8.49 -9.39
CA ILE A 51 -10.44 9.35 -10.58
C ILE A 51 -9.15 9.04 -11.34
N THR A 52 -9.16 9.35 -12.64
CA THR A 52 -7.96 9.41 -13.47
C THR A 52 -7.32 10.79 -13.34
N VAL A 53 -6.00 10.87 -13.29
CA VAL A 53 -5.24 12.10 -13.07
C VAL A 53 -4.09 12.22 -14.06
N ASP A 54 -3.57 13.43 -14.23
CA ASP A 54 -2.39 13.77 -15.00
C ASP A 54 -1.55 14.85 -14.28
N GLU A 55 -0.48 15.31 -14.91
CA GLU A 55 0.43 16.34 -14.37
C GLU A 55 -0.24 17.69 -14.08
N ASN A 56 -1.38 17.97 -14.70
CA ASN A 56 -2.13 19.23 -14.59
C ASN A 56 -3.31 19.12 -13.63
N SER A 57 -3.55 17.90 -13.10
CA SER A 57 -4.64 17.67 -12.16
C SER A 57 -4.41 18.43 -10.85
N GLU A 58 -5.38 19.19 -10.38
CA GLU A 58 -5.28 20.02 -9.18
C GLU A 58 -4.85 19.20 -7.96
N GLN A 59 -5.50 18.08 -7.74
CA GLN A 59 -5.30 17.26 -6.53
C GLN A 59 -4.05 16.37 -6.58
N PHE A 60 -3.70 15.78 -7.72
CA PHE A 60 -2.64 14.77 -7.85
C PHE A 60 -1.55 15.12 -8.87
N GLY A 61 -1.58 16.31 -9.46
CA GLY A 61 -0.59 16.71 -10.46
C GLY A 61 0.84 16.67 -9.91
N ASN A 62 1.02 17.08 -8.65
CA ASN A 62 2.34 17.01 -8.00
C ASN A 62 2.80 15.56 -7.76
N THR A 63 1.89 14.63 -7.48
CA THR A 63 2.21 13.20 -7.32
C THR A 63 2.68 12.60 -8.65
N VAL A 64 2.01 12.94 -9.76
CA VAL A 64 2.43 12.51 -11.10
C VAL A 64 3.83 13.05 -11.42
N LYS A 65 4.05 14.36 -11.20
CA LYS A 65 5.39 14.97 -11.41
C LYS A 65 6.46 14.35 -10.54
N TYR A 66 6.16 14.05 -9.28
CA TYR A 66 7.08 13.35 -8.37
C TYR A 66 7.45 11.97 -8.91
N PHE A 67 6.47 11.17 -9.33
CA PHE A 67 6.67 9.85 -9.90
C PHE A 67 7.61 9.90 -11.13
N LEU A 68 7.36 10.83 -12.06
CA LEU A 68 8.16 11.01 -13.26
C LEU A 68 9.59 11.50 -12.92
N ASN A 69 9.72 12.52 -12.07
CA ASN A 69 11.01 13.11 -11.71
C ASN A 69 11.92 12.14 -10.94
N LYS A 70 11.35 11.20 -10.20
CA LYS A 70 12.11 10.14 -9.51
C LYS A 70 12.54 9.00 -10.45
N GLY A 71 12.13 9.01 -11.71
CA GLY A 71 12.45 7.96 -12.68
C GLY A 71 11.81 6.60 -12.32
N TYR A 72 10.69 6.60 -11.63
CA TYR A 72 10.03 5.36 -11.21
C TYR A 72 9.54 4.54 -12.41
N GLU A 73 9.21 5.17 -13.54
CA GLU A 73 8.88 4.47 -14.79
C GLU A 73 9.99 3.52 -15.21
N ASP A 74 11.21 4.03 -15.31
CA ASP A 74 12.37 3.24 -15.75
C ASP A 74 12.65 2.08 -14.81
N ILE A 75 12.62 2.33 -13.50
CA ILE A 75 12.88 1.31 -12.48
C ILE A 75 11.83 0.20 -12.56
N LEU A 76 10.55 0.56 -12.64
CA LEU A 76 9.44 -0.40 -12.74
C LEU A 76 9.52 -1.20 -14.05
N ALA A 77 9.77 -0.55 -15.19
CA ALA A 77 9.92 -1.21 -16.48
C ALA A 77 11.07 -2.23 -16.46
N ILE A 78 12.23 -1.85 -15.92
CA ILE A 78 13.40 -2.73 -15.77
C ILE A 78 13.03 -3.94 -14.89
N LYS A 79 12.38 -3.74 -13.73
CA LYS A 79 12.00 -4.83 -12.82
C LYS A 79 10.98 -5.78 -13.45
N VAL A 80 10.00 -5.25 -14.17
CA VAL A 80 9.06 -6.08 -14.92
C VAL A 80 9.78 -6.91 -15.99
N LYS A 81 10.65 -6.30 -16.78
CA LYS A 81 11.42 -6.99 -17.82
C LYS A 81 12.32 -8.10 -17.25
N GLN A 82 13.03 -7.83 -16.15
CA GLN A 82 13.88 -8.80 -15.47
C GLN A 82 13.11 -10.02 -14.93
N ASN A 83 11.82 -9.85 -14.60
CA ASN A 83 10.96 -10.89 -14.03
C ASN A 83 9.84 -11.33 -15.00
N SER A 84 10.08 -11.27 -16.33
CA SER A 84 9.13 -11.67 -17.38
C SER A 84 9.48 -12.99 -18.06
N GLY A 85 10.54 -13.67 -17.65
CA GLY A 85 10.97 -14.98 -18.15
C GLY A 85 9.93 -16.08 -17.90
N LYS A 86 10.15 -17.25 -18.50
CA LYS A 86 9.29 -18.42 -18.28
C LYS A 86 9.26 -18.82 -16.81
N GLY A 87 8.09 -18.87 -16.21
CA GLY A 87 7.90 -19.19 -14.80
C GLY A 87 7.95 -17.97 -13.85
N GLU A 88 8.37 -16.81 -14.35
CA GLU A 88 8.43 -15.58 -13.57
C GLU A 88 7.06 -14.89 -13.43
N VAL A 89 6.95 -14.00 -12.44
CA VAL A 89 5.72 -13.30 -12.06
C VAL A 89 5.09 -12.53 -13.22
N PHE A 90 5.91 -11.82 -13.99
CA PHE A 90 5.44 -10.98 -15.10
C PHE A 90 5.48 -11.67 -16.47
N ASN A 91 5.60 -13.00 -16.50
CA ASN A 91 5.57 -13.74 -17.76
C ASN A 91 4.23 -13.58 -18.49
N ASN A 92 4.27 -13.18 -19.76
CA ASN A 92 3.11 -12.99 -20.65
C ASN A 92 2.02 -12.06 -20.07
N VAL A 93 2.42 -10.99 -19.40
CA VAL A 93 1.49 -10.03 -18.80
C VAL A 93 1.10 -8.97 -19.84
N GLU A 94 -0.20 -8.64 -19.91
CA GLU A 94 -0.76 -7.60 -20.77
C GLU A 94 -0.70 -6.21 -20.11
N GLU A 95 -1.01 -6.19 -18.81
CA GLU A 95 -1.18 -4.94 -18.05
C GLU A 95 -0.89 -5.18 -16.57
N ILE A 96 -0.18 -4.25 -15.98
CA ILE A 96 0.17 -4.21 -14.56
C ILE A 96 -0.30 -2.88 -13.99
N THR A 97 -0.89 -2.89 -12.80
CA THR A 97 -1.17 -1.67 -12.05
C THR A 97 -0.30 -1.67 -10.80
N PHE A 98 0.49 -0.62 -10.65
CA PHE A 98 1.27 -0.33 -9.47
C PHE A 98 0.48 0.61 -8.58
N PHE A 99 0.34 0.29 -7.31
CA PHE A 99 -0.35 1.09 -6.31
C PHE A 99 0.65 1.69 -5.36
N PHE A 100 0.49 2.97 -5.10
CA PHE A 100 1.32 3.76 -4.21
C PHE A 100 0.49 4.44 -3.15
N GLU A 101 1.13 4.82 -2.06
CA GLU A 101 0.63 5.77 -1.10
C GLU A 101 1.44 7.05 -1.19
N TRP A 102 0.76 8.17 -1.43
CA TRP A 102 1.30 9.52 -1.41
C TRP A 102 1.09 10.10 -0.03
N TYR A 103 2.15 10.37 0.73
CA TYR A 103 2.08 10.75 2.12
C TYR A 103 3.19 11.72 2.50
N GLY A 104 3.01 12.46 3.60
CA GLY A 104 4.02 13.28 4.27
C GLY A 104 4.21 12.82 5.70
N GLU A 105 5.27 13.24 6.35
CA GLU A 105 5.59 12.83 7.73
C GLU A 105 4.49 13.18 8.73
N ASN A 106 3.79 14.31 8.51
CA ASN A 106 2.70 14.80 9.37
C ASN A 106 1.31 14.58 8.74
N SER A 107 1.21 13.76 7.71
CA SER A 107 -0.09 13.40 7.14
C SER A 107 -0.97 12.74 8.19
N PHE A 108 -2.25 13.10 8.17
CA PHE A 108 -3.24 12.50 9.06
C PHE A 108 -4.59 12.36 8.36
N ALA A 109 -5.16 11.16 8.42
CA ALA A 109 -6.44 10.80 7.78
C ALA A 109 -6.46 11.17 6.27
N GLY A 110 -5.33 10.94 5.58
CA GLY A 110 -5.14 11.26 4.17
C GLY A 110 -4.98 12.75 3.84
N LYS A 111 -4.96 13.63 4.85
CA LYS A 111 -4.67 15.05 4.66
C LYS A 111 -3.19 15.34 4.91
N HIS A 112 -2.58 16.10 4.01
CA HIS A 112 -1.19 16.52 4.10
C HIS A 112 -1.08 17.87 4.79
N GLN A 113 0.03 18.10 5.48
CA GLN A 113 0.35 19.41 6.08
C GLN A 113 1.12 20.25 5.06
N GLU A 114 0.89 21.56 5.08
CA GLU A 114 1.66 22.49 4.27
C GLU A 114 3.14 22.48 4.70
N GLY A 115 4.05 22.32 3.75
CA GLY A 115 5.50 22.25 4.01
C GLY A 115 6.03 20.86 4.36
N ASP A 116 5.18 19.82 4.42
CA ASP A 116 5.66 18.45 4.60
C ASP A 116 6.53 18.00 3.43
N GLU A 117 7.62 17.32 3.74
CA GLU A 117 8.32 16.52 2.75
C GLU A 117 7.43 15.35 2.33
N MET A 118 7.13 15.31 1.03
CA MET A 118 6.21 14.33 0.47
C MET A 118 6.94 13.12 -0.08
N HIS A 119 6.38 11.94 0.16
CA HIS A 119 6.90 10.64 -0.22
C HIS A 119 5.90 9.86 -1.07
N LEU A 120 6.40 8.94 -1.88
CA LEU A 120 5.58 8.05 -2.70
C LEU A 120 6.07 6.61 -2.55
N ALA A 121 5.39 5.84 -1.73
CA ALA A 121 5.74 4.46 -1.44
C ALA A 121 4.90 3.47 -2.26
N LEU A 122 5.56 2.52 -2.94
CA LEU A 122 4.89 1.40 -3.61
C LEU A 122 4.27 0.49 -2.55
N ILE A 123 2.95 0.35 -2.54
CA ILE A 123 2.23 -0.46 -1.55
C ILE A 123 1.75 -1.79 -2.10
N ASP A 124 1.52 -1.91 -3.41
CA ASP A 124 1.03 -3.14 -4.00
C ASP A 124 1.20 -3.19 -5.52
N VAL A 125 1.10 -4.40 -6.10
CA VAL A 125 1.17 -4.62 -7.55
C VAL A 125 0.08 -5.62 -7.96
N PHE A 126 -0.74 -5.21 -8.94
CA PHE A 126 -1.81 -6.03 -9.51
C PHE A 126 -1.53 -6.35 -10.97
N ILE A 127 -1.65 -7.61 -11.33
CA ILE A 127 -1.51 -8.10 -12.70
C ILE A 127 -2.89 -8.43 -13.25
N LYS A 128 -3.27 -7.82 -14.34
CA LYS A 128 -4.54 -8.10 -15.02
C LYS A 128 -4.67 -9.59 -15.31
N LYS A 129 -5.81 -10.18 -14.97
CA LYS A 129 -6.14 -11.61 -15.07
C LYS A 129 -5.39 -12.54 -14.10
N LYS A 130 -4.33 -12.09 -13.41
CA LYS A 130 -3.62 -12.91 -12.41
C LYS A 130 -3.91 -12.50 -10.97
N GLY A 131 -4.25 -11.22 -10.73
CA GLY A 131 -4.48 -10.66 -9.38
C GLY A 131 -3.26 -9.97 -8.81
N TYR A 132 -3.27 -9.75 -7.50
CA TYR A 132 -2.13 -9.17 -6.78
C TYR A 132 -0.97 -10.15 -6.73
N ILE A 133 0.27 -9.66 -6.80
CA ILE A 133 1.45 -10.51 -6.59
C ILE A 133 1.56 -10.92 -5.12
N GLU A 134 2.19 -12.07 -4.86
CA GLU A 134 2.43 -12.53 -3.49
C GLU A 134 3.39 -11.60 -2.75
N PRO A 135 3.24 -11.41 -1.42
CA PRO A 135 4.15 -10.58 -0.63
C PRO A 135 5.63 -10.98 -0.78
N LYS A 136 5.91 -12.28 -0.89
CA LYS A 136 7.26 -12.78 -1.13
C LYS A 136 7.87 -12.26 -2.43
N GLU A 137 7.08 -12.26 -3.51
CA GLU A 137 7.53 -11.76 -4.82
C GLU A 137 7.64 -10.23 -4.83
N TYR A 138 6.71 -9.54 -4.17
CA TYR A 138 6.76 -8.10 -3.99
C TYR A 138 8.05 -7.66 -3.28
N GLU A 139 8.42 -8.31 -2.18
CA GLU A 139 9.68 -8.07 -1.47
C GLU A 139 10.91 -8.39 -2.35
N ARG A 140 10.94 -9.57 -2.96
CA ARG A 140 12.05 -10.01 -3.79
C ARG A 140 12.37 -9.05 -4.93
N ILE A 141 11.32 -8.54 -5.57
CA ILE A 141 11.46 -7.73 -6.79
C ILE A 141 11.79 -6.28 -6.46
N PHE A 142 11.14 -5.69 -5.44
CA PHE A 142 11.15 -4.24 -5.25
C PHE A 142 11.96 -3.74 -4.04
N ARG A 143 12.17 -4.55 -2.98
CA ARG A 143 12.83 -4.09 -1.74
C ARG A 143 14.22 -3.49 -1.95
N ASN A 144 14.99 -4.00 -2.90
CA ASN A 144 16.33 -3.52 -3.22
C ASN A 144 16.33 -2.55 -4.42
N THR A 145 15.34 -1.68 -4.51
CA THR A 145 15.29 -0.58 -5.49
C THR A 145 15.30 0.75 -4.76
N SER A 146 15.41 1.85 -5.50
CA SER A 146 15.23 3.20 -4.94
C SER A 146 13.75 3.60 -4.80
N ILE A 147 12.80 2.72 -5.19
CA ILE A 147 11.38 2.95 -4.92
C ILE A 147 11.12 2.70 -3.44
N GLU A 148 10.57 3.68 -2.78
CA GLU A 148 10.18 3.56 -1.39
C GLU A 148 9.07 2.50 -1.23
N MET A 149 9.12 1.73 -0.14
CA MET A 149 8.15 0.71 0.21
C MET A 149 7.82 0.79 1.69
N PRO A 150 6.57 0.50 2.11
CA PRO A 150 6.26 0.38 3.52
C PRO A 150 7.18 -0.61 4.22
N GLU A 151 7.52 -0.31 5.46
CA GLU A 151 8.31 -1.21 6.28
C GLU A 151 7.57 -2.52 6.54
N LEU A 152 8.28 -3.65 6.44
CA LEU A 152 7.76 -4.96 6.83
C LEU A 152 7.90 -5.08 8.36
N ILE A 153 6.77 -5.01 9.06
CA ILE A 153 6.69 -5.02 10.53
C ILE A 153 6.61 -6.44 11.08
N TYR A 154 5.90 -7.33 10.39
CA TYR A 154 5.62 -8.67 10.88
C TYR A 154 5.55 -9.71 9.77
N LYS A 155 5.99 -10.92 10.09
CA LYS A 155 5.82 -12.08 9.23
C LYS A 155 5.60 -13.32 10.09
N GLY A 156 4.40 -13.89 10.04
CA GLY A 156 4.03 -15.03 10.88
C GLY A 156 2.54 -15.34 10.81
N PRO A 157 2.03 -16.23 11.68
CA PRO A 157 0.59 -16.45 11.82
C PRO A 157 -0.09 -15.20 12.41
N LEU A 158 -1.24 -14.82 11.87
CA LEU A 158 -2.02 -13.72 12.42
C LEU A 158 -2.87 -14.23 13.60
N ASP A 159 -2.55 -13.81 14.80
CA ASP A 159 -3.25 -14.17 16.02
C ASP A 159 -3.67 -12.95 16.85
N SER A 160 -4.39 -13.21 17.94
CA SER A 160 -4.87 -12.16 18.84
C SER A 160 -3.75 -11.42 19.57
N GLU A 161 -2.59 -12.04 19.75
CA GLU A 161 -1.45 -11.41 20.43
C GLU A 161 -0.86 -10.30 19.55
N ILE A 162 -0.53 -10.60 18.29
CA ILE A 162 0.02 -9.59 17.38
C ILE A 162 -1.01 -8.49 17.08
N ILE A 163 -2.29 -8.84 16.94
CA ILE A 163 -3.36 -7.85 16.77
C ILE A 163 -3.38 -6.89 17.96
N SER A 164 -3.34 -7.43 19.19
CA SER A 164 -3.34 -6.62 20.42
C SER A 164 -2.10 -5.75 20.53
N LYS A 165 -0.92 -6.26 20.20
CA LYS A 165 0.34 -5.50 20.17
C LYS A 165 0.26 -4.30 19.23
N ILE A 166 -0.27 -4.49 18.02
CA ILE A 166 -0.45 -3.38 17.07
C ILE A 166 -1.49 -2.38 17.56
N GLN A 167 -2.64 -2.85 18.05
CA GLN A 167 -3.70 -1.96 18.57
C GLN A 167 -3.23 -1.09 19.74
N ASN A 168 -2.42 -1.66 20.64
CA ASN A 168 -1.90 -0.97 21.83
C ASN A 168 -0.54 -0.32 21.59
N ASN A 169 -0.05 -0.31 20.33
CA ASN A 169 1.23 0.30 20.03
C ASN A 169 1.19 1.81 20.32
N ASP A 170 2.05 2.25 21.22
CA ASP A 170 2.28 3.66 21.51
C ASP A 170 3.69 4.06 21.03
N TRP A 171 3.76 4.49 19.78
CA TRP A 171 5.00 4.87 19.10
C TRP A 171 5.67 6.09 19.74
N THR A 172 4.98 6.81 20.62
CA THR A 172 5.53 7.97 21.34
C THR A 172 6.33 7.57 22.57
N GLN A 173 6.23 6.30 23.01
CA GLN A 173 6.96 5.79 24.17
C GLN A 173 8.38 5.36 23.79
N GLU A 174 9.34 5.68 24.64
CA GLU A 174 10.71 5.19 24.49
C GLU A 174 10.75 3.66 24.61
N GLY A 175 11.45 3.01 23.68
CA GLY A 175 11.56 1.55 23.64
C GLY A 175 10.34 0.82 23.08
N CYS A 176 9.42 1.53 22.40
CA CYS A 176 8.29 0.94 21.70
C CYS A 176 8.75 -0.14 20.71
N GLU A 177 8.03 -1.28 20.66
CA GLU A 177 8.36 -2.40 19.77
C GLU A 177 8.22 -2.02 18.28
N PHE A 178 7.27 -1.12 17.95
CA PHE A 178 6.97 -0.70 16.57
C PHE A 178 7.01 0.83 16.43
N PRO A 179 8.18 1.48 16.52
CA PRO A 179 8.29 2.94 16.59
C PRO A 179 7.83 3.67 15.32
N THR A 180 7.80 2.99 14.18
CA THR A 180 7.36 3.55 12.90
C THR A 180 5.86 3.40 12.66
N VAL A 181 5.17 2.56 13.44
CA VAL A 181 3.74 2.28 13.26
C VAL A 181 2.91 3.33 13.98
N LYS A 182 2.44 4.33 13.22
CA LYS A 182 1.55 5.39 13.70
C LYS A 182 0.08 5.05 13.47
N GLU A 183 -0.33 4.82 12.22
CA GLU A 183 -1.71 4.52 11.87
C GLU A 183 -2.08 3.07 12.18
N GLY A 184 -1.22 2.12 11.84
CA GLY A 184 -1.48 0.69 12.00
C GLY A 184 -0.67 -0.19 11.07
N VAL A 185 -1.16 -1.40 10.83
CA VAL A 185 -0.53 -2.40 9.96
C VAL A 185 -1.55 -2.97 8.98
N VAL A 186 -1.14 -3.16 7.73
CA VAL A 186 -1.87 -3.92 6.73
C VAL A 186 -1.30 -5.32 6.64
N PHE A 187 -2.08 -6.31 7.00
CA PHE A 187 -1.73 -7.72 6.88
C PHE A 187 -2.21 -8.28 5.54
N LYS A 188 -1.32 -8.95 4.83
CA LYS A 188 -1.57 -9.59 3.54
C LYS A 188 -1.27 -11.07 3.66
N ARG A 189 -2.17 -11.95 3.18
CA ARG A 189 -1.94 -13.41 3.17
C ARG A 189 -0.67 -13.75 2.40
N SER A 190 0.13 -14.68 2.91
CA SER A 190 1.39 -15.13 2.30
C SER A 190 1.21 -15.75 0.93
N THR A 191 0.14 -16.53 0.74
CA THR A 191 -0.14 -17.26 -0.50
C THR A 191 -1.48 -16.88 -1.08
N LEU A 192 -1.57 -16.89 -2.41
CA LEU A 192 -2.81 -16.67 -3.13
C LEU A 192 -3.45 -18.00 -3.50
N LEU A 193 -4.75 -18.11 -3.27
CA LEU A 193 -5.53 -19.19 -3.86
C LEU A 193 -5.92 -18.76 -5.29
N LYS A 194 -5.68 -19.63 -6.25
CA LYS A 194 -5.92 -19.35 -7.68
C LYS A 194 -7.35 -18.84 -7.90
N GLY A 195 -7.48 -17.69 -8.54
CA GLY A 195 -8.77 -17.06 -8.88
C GLY A 195 -9.43 -16.29 -7.73
N GLN A 196 -8.81 -16.19 -6.57
CA GLN A 196 -9.33 -15.42 -5.43
C GLN A 196 -8.67 -14.04 -5.32
N ARG A 197 -9.44 -13.07 -4.82
CA ARG A 197 -8.89 -11.81 -4.32
C ARG A 197 -7.93 -12.16 -3.18
N ARG A 198 -6.74 -11.52 -3.14
CA ARG A 198 -5.85 -11.71 -1.99
C ARG A 198 -6.52 -11.15 -0.74
N PRO A 199 -6.81 -11.97 0.27
CA PRO A 199 -7.30 -11.48 1.54
C PRO A 199 -6.27 -10.56 2.17
N SER A 200 -6.72 -9.39 2.61
CA SER A 200 -5.93 -8.43 3.34
C SER A 200 -6.83 -7.80 4.39
N VAL A 201 -6.30 -7.56 5.58
CA VAL A 201 -6.99 -6.84 6.65
C VAL A 201 -6.10 -5.75 7.20
N LYS A 202 -6.69 -4.71 7.77
CA LYS A 202 -5.96 -3.65 8.48
C LYS A 202 -6.25 -3.71 9.97
N VAL A 203 -5.22 -3.46 10.76
CA VAL A 203 -5.30 -3.24 12.21
C VAL A 203 -4.81 -1.83 12.46
N LYS A 204 -5.66 -0.99 13.04
CA LYS A 204 -5.32 0.40 13.39
C LYS A 204 -4.92 0.50 14.85
N THR A 205 -4.01 1.41 15.17
CA THR A 205 -3.62 1.71 16.56
C THR A 205 -4.74 2.46 17.28
N LYS A 206 -4.85 2.26 18.58
CA LYS A 206 -5.79 3.03 19.43
C LYS A 206 -5.47 4.51 19.38
N TRP A 207 -4.18 4.88 19.43
CA TRP A 207 -3.75 6.26 19.33
C TRP A 207 -4.31 6.96 18.08
N TRP A 208 -4.20 6.31 16.91
CA TRP A 208 -4.69 6.89 15.65
C TRP A 208 -6.22 7.03 15.65
N LEU A 209 -6.94 6.02 16.15
CA LEU A 209 -8.41 6.05 16.25
C LEU A 209 -8.87 7.15 17.23
N GLU A 210 -8.28 7.25 18.42
CA GLU A 210 -8.60 8.28 19.41
C GLU A 210 -8.37 9.68 18.85
N LYS A 211 -7.23 9.90 18.17
CA LYS A 211 -6.93 11.15 17.48
C LYS A 211 -7.97 11.44 16.40
N LEU A 212 -8.35 10.45 15.59
CA LEU A 212 -9.37 10.62 14.55
C LEU A 212 -10.70 11.08 15.17
N HIS A 213 -11.18 10.37 16.20
CA HIS A 213 -12.43 10.70 16.89
C HIS A 213 -12.39 12.05 17.64
N SER A 214 -11.21 12.55 17.98
CA SER A 214 -11.07 13.89 18.57
C SER A 214 -11.17 15.03 17.54
N MET A 215 -10.91 14.74 16.25
CA MET A 215 -10.81 15.74 15.19
C MET A 215 -12.01 15.77 14.24
N TYR A 216 -12.74 14.66 14.13
CA TYR A 216 -13.77 14.45 13.12
C TYR A 216 -15.09 13.99 13.75
N SER A 217 -16.21 14.27 13.09
CA SER A 217 -17.52 13.75 13.45
C SER A 217 -17.60 12.23 13.26
N GLU A 218 -18.55 11.56 13.92
CA GLU A 218 -18.75 10.11 13.76
C GLU A 218 -18.99 9.69 12.30
N GLU A 219 -19.66 10.52 11.51
CA GLU A 219 -19.94 10.24 10.10
C GLU A 219 -18.67 10.31 9.26
N GLU A 220 -17.79 11.28 9.53
CA GLU A 220 -16.49 11.41 8.87
C GLU A 220 -15.54 10.29 9.30
N CYS A 221 -15.50 9.94 10.58
CA CYS A 221 -14.71 8.83 11.10
C CYS A 221 -15.03 7.51 10.38
N LYS A 222 -16.34 7.19 10.21
CA LYS A 222 -16.76 5.99 9.47
C LYS A 222 -16.29 5.92 8.02
N LYS A 223 -16.06 7.09 7.38
CA LYS A 223 -15.53 7.15 6.01
C LYS A 223 -14.01 7.02 5.95
N LEU A 224 -13.32 7.43 7.01
CA LEU A 224 -11.86 7.46 7.11
C LEU A 224 -11.27 6.18 7.75
N GLU A 225 -12.03 5.49 8.56
CA GLU A 225 -11.67 4.17 9.13
C GLU A 225 -11.71 3.04 8.09
#